data_1d8a41ecf08a4f00fbcc0e530792ae9d
#
_entry.id   1d8a41ecf08a4f00fbcc0e530792ae9d
#
_cell.length_a   1.000
_cell.length_b   1.000
_cell.length_c   1.000
_cell.angle_alpha   90.00
_cell.angle_beta   90.00
_cell.angle_gamma   90.00
#
_symmetry.space_group_name_H-M   'P 1'
#
loop_
_entity.id
_entity.type
_entity.pdbx_description
1 polymer ?
#
loop_
_entity_poly.entity_id
_entity_poly.type
_entity_poly.pdbx_seq_one_letter_code
_entity_poly.pdbx_strand_id
1 'polypeptide(L)'
;MNEELKKVVDALPVIKQIVDDISYITVMDRDGIIQGYAIPDGEKPMLEIGKKVDDPSGAFDEVIRTGKRKFNYLPKEVMGMDFEGVLAPIKDKGSVVGVIIYTHSAEQKEYARDLTEDFKKSVSEISEAVTNVAGSFEDIFKMLKAMNERTTVVEGDVHNATKVMDIIRSNASRSNILALNASIEAARSGEAGRGFAVVASQMSKLSNDSGKSAKEISAALLNVSNHLESIITSIQDTNVVAEGYLESINFGKSKLEHTENLAVELKKLFEK
;
A
#
# COMPACT_ATOMS: atom_id res chain seq x y z
N MET A 1 27.91 57.75 2.29
CA MET A 1 27.96 56.31 2.65
C MET A 1 29.32 56.02 3.26
N ASN A 2 29.37 55.29 4.38
CA ASN A 2 30.61 54.83 5.02
C ASN A 2 31.37 53.87 4.09
N GLU A 3 32.74 53.86 4.16
CA GLU A 3 33.58 53.07 3.25
C GLU A 3 33.36 51.55 3.41
N GLU A 4 33.23 51.05 4.65
CA GLU A 4 32.95 49.60 4.88
C GLU A 4 31.54 49.22 4.41
N LEU A 5 30.55 50.08 4.57
CA LEU A 5 29.21 49.86 4.04
C LEU A 5 29.22 49.78 2.52
N LYS A 6 29.99 50.66 1.87
CA LYS A 6 30.16 50.64 0.39
C LYS A 6 30.77 49.32 -0.10
N LYS A 7 31.78 48.78 0.58
CA LYS A 7 32.39 47.50 0.22
C LYS A 7 31.37 46.38 0.22
N VAL A 8 30.46 46.37 1.21
CA VAL A 8 29.41 45.35 1.30
C VAL A 8 28.41 45.51 0.16
N VAL A 9 28.00 46.74 -0.19
CA VAL A 9 27.10 47.03 -1.32
C VAL A 9 27.75 46.60 -2.64
N ASP A 10 29.03 46.92 -2.85
CA ASP A 10 29.78 46.57 -4.04
C ASP A 10 29.97 45.01 -4.18
N ALA A 11 29.90 44.26 -3.08
CA ALA A 11 29.97 42.80 -3.04
C ALA A 11 28.62 42.09 -3.34
N LEU A 12 27.49 42.80 -3.28
CA LEU A 12 26.16 42.22 -3.48
C LEU A 12 26.01 41.37 -4.74
N PRO A 13 26.54 41.77 -5.93
CA PRO A 13 26.46 40.97 -7.13
C PRO A 13 27.17 39.62 -7.02
N VAL A 14 28.25 39.52 -6.22
CA VAL A 14 28.97 38.28 -5.96
C VAL A 14 28.23 37.45 -4.92
N ILE A 15 27.74 38.09 -3.85
CA ILE A 15 26.98 37.43 -2.80
C ILE A 15 25.71 36.77 -3.40
N LYS A 16 25.04 37.45 -4.33
CA LYS A 16 23.88 36.90 -5.05
C LYS A 16 24.17 35.59 -5.76
N GLN A 17 25.37 35.37 -6.28
CA GLN A 17 25.74 34.14 -6.98
C GLN A 17 25.94 32.93 -6.05
N ILE A 18 26.04 33.14 -4.76
CA ILE A 18 26.30 32.10 -3.76
C ILE A 18 25.11 31.84 -2.82
N VAL A 19 24.07 32.67 -2.90
CA VAL A 19 22.79 32.43 -2.20
C VAL A 19 21.78 31.83 -3.18
N ASP A 20 20.71 31.26 -2.64
CA ASP A 20 19.64 30.70 -3.48
C ASP A 20 18.88 31.79 -4.27
N ASP A 21 18.21 31.37 -5.35
CA ASP A 21 17.48 32.24 -6.27
C ASP A 21 16.18 32.83 -5.67
N ILE A 22 15.88 32.54 -4.42
CA ILE A 22 14.66 32.96 -3.72
C ILE A 22 14.92 33.94 -2.57
N SER A 23 16.18 34.25 -2.35
CA SER A 23 16.60 35.09 -1.24
C SER A 23 16.72 36.55 -1.61
N TYR A 24 16.36 37.40 -0.68
CA TYR A 24 16.52 38.85 -0.76
C TYR A 24 17.62 39.29 0.19
N ILE A 25 18.56 40.09 -0.31
CA ILE A 25 19.60 40.68 0.49
C ILE A 25 19.44 42.19 0.43
N THR A 26 19.33 42.83 1.57
CA THR A 26 19.21 44.28 1.65
C THR A 26 20.33 44.81 2.56
N VAL A 27 20.95 45.88 2.15
CA VAL A 27 21.94 46.60 2.94
C VAL A 27 21.40 48.00 3.30
N MET A 28 21.37 48.27 4.57
CA MET A 28 20.90 49.57 5.13
C MET A 28 22.02 50.24 5.89
N ASP A 29 22.04 51.58 5.91
CA ASP A 29 22.89 52.32 6.80
C ASP A 29 22.33 52.36 8.21
N ARG A 30 23.02 53.06 9.12
CA ARG A 30 22.66 53.17 10.54
C ARG A 30 21.29 53.84 10.78
N ASP A 31 20.83 54.65 9.84
CA ASP A 31 19.56 55.38 9.93
C ASP A 31 18.39 54.62 9.31
N GLY A 32 18.64 53.37 8.81
CA GLY A 32 17.66 52.50 8.16
C GLY A 32 17.39 52.88 6.69
N ILE A 33 18.30 53.64 6.08
CA ILE A 33 18.19 53.99 4.64
C ILE A 33 18.83 52.93 3.80
N ILE A 34 18.09 52.44 2.79
CA ILE A 34 18.54 51.38 1.86
C ILE A 34 19.71 51.90 1.01
N GLN A 35 20.82 51.21 1.06
CA GLN A 35 22.03 51.54 0.30
C GLN A 35 22.23 50.63 -0.91
N GLY A 36 21.66 49.41 -0.88
CA GLY A 36 21.71 48.46 -1.95
C GLY A 36 20.92 47.18 -1.62
N TYR A 37 20.64 46.41 -2.64
CA TYR A 37 19.98 45.10 -2.52
C TYR A 37 20.42 44.14 -3.60
N ALA A 38 20.27 42.85 -3.34
CA ALA A 38 20.24 41.79 -4.31
C ALA A 38 18.93 41.00 -4.14
N ILE A 39 18.21 40.80 -5.23
CA ILE A 39 16.88 40.20 -5.25
C ILE A 39 16.86 39.03 -6.24
N PRO A 40 15.86 38.14 -6.15
CA PRO A 40 15.65 37.08 -7.14
C PRO A 40 15.56 37.59 -8.58
N ASP A 41 16.00 36.79 -9.54
CA ASP A 41 15.97 37.17 -10.96
C ASP A 41 14.52 37.28 -11.45
N GLY A 42 14.23 38.36 -12.15
CA GLY A 42 12.88 38.64 -12.68
C GLY A 42 11.92 39.30 -11.70
N GLU A 43 12.29 39.46 -10.43
CA GLU A 43 11.48 40.16 -9.46
C GLU A 43 11.72 41.68 -9.45
N LYS A 44 10.72 42.42 -8.99
CA LYS A 44 10.85 43.84 -8.80
C LYS A 44 11.24 44.14 -7.36
N PRO A 45 12.16 45.09 -7.12
CA PRO A 45 12.50 45.48 -5.76
C PRO A 45 11.26 46.01 -5.02
N MET A 46 10.98 45.44 -3.85
CA MET A 46 9.91 45.92 -2.97
C MET A 46 10.24 47.26 -2.32
N LEU A 47 11.53 47.60 -2.26
CA LEU A 47 12.07 48.75 -1.58
C LEU A 47 12.97 49.53 -2.52
N GLU A 48 12.97 50.85 -2.42
CA GLU A 48 13.77 51.74 -3.26
C GLU A 48 15.05 52.18 -2.53
N ILE A 49 16.18 52.17 -3.26
CA ILE A 49 17.46 52.70 -2.74
C ILE A 49 17.29 54.17 -2.34
N GLY A 50 17.85 54.54 -1.21
CA GLY A 50 17.77 55.89 -0.64
C GLY A 50 16.53 56.17 0.20
N LYS A 51 15.57 55.23 0.26
CA LYS A 51 14.42 55.34 1.17
C LYS A 51 14.68 54.71 2.53
N LYS A 52 14.09 55.28 3.55
CA LYS A 52 14.08 54.72 4.90
C LYS A 52 13.02 53.64 5.02
N VAL A 53 13.35 52.55 5.66
CA VAL A 53 12.42 51.45 5.98
C VAL A 53 11.94 51.59 7.40
N ASP A 54 10.62 51.44 7.60
CA ASP A 54 10.05 51.32 8.93
C ASP A 54 10.36 49.91 9.51
N ASP A 55 10.77 49.87 10.77
CA ASP A 55 11.05 48.64 11.50
C ASP A 55 10.02 48.41 12.61
N PRO A 56 8.84 47.91 12.29
CA PRO A 56 7.81 47.64 13.29
C PRO A 56 8.20 46.56 14.29
N SER A 57 9.18 45.69 13.91
CA SER A 57 9.67 44.63 14.77
C SER A 57 10.70 45.07 15.80
N GLY A 58 11.33 46.22 15.60
CA GLY A 58 12.47 46.69 16.41
C GLY A 58 13.74 45.86 16.24
N ALA A 59 13.77 44.96 15.27
CA ALA A 59 14.92 44.05 15.05
C ALA A 59 16.14 44.82 14.54
N PHE A 60 15.95 45.79 13.65
CA PHE A 60 16.99 46.65 13.12
C PHE A 60 17.63 47.49 14.24
N ASP A 61 16.83 48.18 15.01
CA ASP A 61 17.30 49.03 16.14
C ASP A 61 18.06 48.19 17.19
N GLU A 62 17.61 46.95 17.43
CA GLU A 62 18.31 46.03 18.34
C GLU A 62 19.70 45.68 17.80
N VAL A 63 19.84 45.36 16.50
CA VAL A 63 21.13 45.04 15.87
C VAL A 63 22.05 46.25 15.91
N ILE A 64 21.56 47.46 15.63
CA ILE A 64 22.32 48.72 15.71
C ILE A 64 22.85 48.92 17.13
N ARG A 65 21.99 48.74 18.14
CA ARG A 65 22.32 48.97 19.56
C ARG A 65 23.28 47.94 20.12
N THR A 66 23.04 46.64 19.80
CA THR A 66 23.80 45.52 20.42
C THR A 66 25.04 45.11 19.63
N GLY A 67 25.08 45.43 18.34
CA GLY A 67 26.10 44.95 17.43
C GLY A 67 26.15 43.43 17.27
N LYS A 68 25.05 42.73 17.55
CA LYS A 68 24.88 41.29 17.42
C LYS A 68 23.87 40.98 16.32
N ARG A 69 24.06 39.82 15.62
CA ARG A 69 23.08 39.35 14.66
C ARG A 69 21.76 38.98 15.34
N LYS A 70 20.65 39.15 14.64
CA LYS A 70 19.32 38.77 15.09
C LYS A 70 18.59 38.02 14.00
N PHE A 71 17.87 36.96 14.36
CA PHE A 71 16.87 36.33 13.53
C PHE A 71 15.57 37.12 13.66
N ASN A 72 14.87 37.28 12.55
CA ASN A 72 13.60 38.01 12.51
C ASN A 72 12.61 37.32 11.59
N TYR A 73 11.34 37.37 11.96
CA TYR A 73 10.22 36.97 11.15
C TYR A 73 9.40 38.22 10.84
N LEU A 74 9.11 38.43 9.56
CA LEU A 74 8.29 39.52 9.08
C LEU A 74 6.99 38.94 8.52
N PRO A 75 5.85 39.13 9.18
CA PRO A 75 4.58 38.59 8.74
C PRO A 75 4.09 39.33 7.47
N LYS A 76 3.25 38.66 6.70
CA LYS A 76 2.72 39.13 5.42
C LYS A 76 2.01 40.50 5.46
N GLU A 77 1.49 40.86 6.61
CA GLU A 77 0.84 42.18 6.83
C GLU A 77 1.81 43.34 6.61
N VAL A 78 3.12 43.09 6.73
CA VAL A 78 4.17 44.12 6.58
C VAL A 78 4.72 44.15 5.14
N MET A 79 4.92 42.99 4.52
CA MET A 79 5.64 42.89 3.24
C MET A 79 4.83 42.17 2.13
N GLY A 80 3.55 41.86 2.39
CA GLY A 80 2.68 41.14 1.42
C GLY A 80 2.84 39.61 1.39
N MET A 81 3.95 39.10 1.94
CA MET A 81 4.24 37.68 2.17
C MET A 81 5.07 37.51 3.43
N ASP A 82 5.08 36.31 3.98
CA ASP A 82 5.87 36.00 5.17
C ASP A 82 7.35 35.81 4.82
N PHE A 83 8.21 36.51 5.57
CA PHE A 83 9.65 36.41 5.43
C PHE A 83 10.31 35.97 6.75
N GLU A 84 11.23 35.04 6.63
CA GLU A 84 12.20 34.73 7.67
C GLU A 84 13.58 35.24 7.26
N GLY A 85 14.37 35.73 8.21
CA GLY A 85 15.69 36.14 7.85
C GLY A 85 16.61 36.49 9.02
N VAL A 86 17.78 36.95 8.67
CA VAL A 86 18.85 37.31 9.58
C VAL A 86 19.29 38.73 9.31
N LEU A 87 19.34 39.52 10.36
CA LEU A 87 19.95 40.85 10.37
C LEU A 87 21.35 40.73 10.99
N ALA A 88 22.37 41.15 10.26
CA ALA A 88 23.74 41.14 10.76
C ALA A 88 24.37 42.54 10.69
N PRO A 89 25.09 42.98 11.74
CA PRO A 89 25.70 44.30 11.77
C PRO A 89 26.92 44.40 10.86
N ILE A 90 27.01 45.48 10.08
CA ILE A 90 28.23 45.89 9.37
C ILE A 90 28.97 46.83 10.30
N LYS A 91 30.25 46.52 10.56
CA LYS A 91 31.05 47.30 11.55
C LYS A 91 32.26 47.96 10.89
N ASP A 92 32.52 49.19 11.28
CA ASP A 92 33.75 49.92 11.02
C ASP A 92 34.44 50.26 12.35
N LYS A 93 35.67 49.80 12.56
CA LYS A 93 36.46 50.02 13.78
C LYS A 93 35.67 49.74 15.07
N GLY A 94 34.81 48.69 15.05
CA GLY A 94 34.02 48.27 16.20
C GLY A 94 32.66 48.95 16.33
N SER A 95 32.39 50.02 15.60
CA SER A 95 31.08 50.70 15.57
C SER A 95 30.18 50.16 14.47
N VAL A 96 28.90 49.97 14.75
CA VAL A 96 27.92 49.54 13.72
C VAL A 96 27.64 50.72 12.80
N VAL A 97 27.92 50.53 11.48
CA VAL A 97 27.70 51.54 10.43
C VAL A 97 26.54 51.25 9.55
N GLY A 98 26.00 50.03 9.63
CA GLY A 98 24.83 49.56 8.89
C GLY A 98 24.49 48.11 9.22
N VAL A 99 23.52 47.60 8.51
CA VAL A 99 23.01 46.22 8.67
C VAL A 99 22.87 45.58 7.29
N ILE A 100 23.32 44.37 7.16
CA ILE A 100 22.95 43.47 6.04
C ILE A 100 21.85 42.59 6.50
N ILE A 101 20.81 42.45 5.70
CA ILE A 101 19.62 41.69 5.97
C ILE A 101 19.53 40.61 4.88
N TYR A 102 19.54 39.39 5.28
CA TYR A 102 19.22 38.23 4.43
C TYR A 102 17.83 37.75 4.78
N THR A 103 16.94 37.69 3.82
CA THR A 103 15.59 37.17 4.01
C THR A 103 15.22 36.20 2.88
N HIS A 104 14.38 35.22 3.19
CA HIS A 104 13.75 34.35 2.23
C HIS A 104 12.26 34.22 2.56
N SER A 105 11.45 33.84 1.56
CA SER A 105 10.03 33.61 1.76
C SER A 105 9.80 32.42 2.68
N ALA A 106 8.97 32.59 3.71
CA ALA A 106 8.57 31.49 4.59
C ALA A 106 7.56 30.55 3.92
N GLU A 107 6.93 30.95 2.81
CA GLU A 107 5.89 30.14 2.12
C GLU A 107 6.42 28.78 1.65
N GLN A 108 7.67 28.72 1.16
CA GLN A 108 8.24 27.43 0.74
C GLN A 108 8.44 26.46 1.89
N LYS A 109 8.84 26.97 3.05
CA LYS A 109 9.00 26.18 4.28
C LYS A 109 7.64 25.66 4.78
N GLU A 110 6.62 26.52 4.75
CA GLU A 110 5.25 26.18 5.10
C GLU A 110 4.67 25.14 4.12
N TYR A 111 4.83 25.37 2.82
CA TYR A 111 4.42 24.42 1.79
C TYR A 111 5.11 23.05 1.95
N ALA A 112 6.42 23.03 2.21
CA ALA A 112 7.17 21.80 2.44
C ALA A 112 6.72 21.06 3.71
N ARG A 113 6.35 21.80 4.75
CA ARG A 113 5.78 21.24 5.99
C ARG A 113 4.42 20.61 5.72
N ASP A 114 3.53 21.30 5.04
CA ASP A 114 2.19 20.81 4.71
C ASP A 114 2.25 19.57 3.81
N LEU A 115 3.13 19.60 2.79
CA LEU A 115 3.38 18.45 1.93
C LEU A 115 3.92 17.25 2.72
N THR A 116 4.78 17.50 3.72
CA THR A 116 5.32 16.43 4.58
C THR A 116 4.24 15.84 5.48
N GLU A 117 3.29 16.66 5.95
CA GLU A 117 2.16 16.21 6.76
C GLU A 117 1.18 15.37 5.94
N ASP A 118 0.84 15.81 4.72
CA ASP A 118 0.02 15.05 3.77
C ASP A 118 0.68 13.72 3.36
N PHE A 119 1.99 13.74 3.15
CA PHE A 119 2.77 12.54 2.87
C PHE A 119 2.71 11.54 4.03
N LYS A 120 2.91 12.00 5.27
CA LYS A 120 2.81 11.16 6.47
C LYS A 120 1.42 10.55 6.61
N LYS A 121 0.36 11.31 6.36
CA LYS A 121 -1.01 10.83 6.38
C LYS A 121 -1.21 9.72 5.35
N SER A 122 -0.75 9.93 4.11
CA SER A 122 -0.82 8.95 3.04
C SER A 122 -0.09 7.64 3.38
N VAL A 123 1.11 7.73 3.97
CA VAL A 123 1.87 6.56 4.43
C VAL A 123 1.11 5.79 5.51
N SER A 124 0.45 6.49 6.45
CA SER A 124 -0.37 5.87 7.49
C SER A 124 -1.58 5.13 6.90
N GLU A 125 -2.28 5.74 5.94
CA GLU A 125 -3.43 5.12 5.25
C GLU A 125 -3.01 3.87 4.47
N ILE A 126 -1.85 3.91 3.79
CA ILE A 126 -1.29 2.74 3.10
C ILE A 126 -0.93 1.64 4.11
N SER A 127 -0.35 1.98 5.26
CA SER A 127 0.01 1.03 6.32
C SER A 127 -1.22 0.30 6.87
N GLU A 128 -2.33 1.02 7.07
CA GLU A 128 -3.61 0.42 7.46
C GLU A 128 -4.14 -0.52 6.38
N ALA A 129 -4.13 -0.09 5.11
CA ALA A 129 -4.57 -0.92 3.99
C ALA A 129 -3.75 -2.21 3.87
N VAL A 130 -2.42 -2.15 4.00
CA VAL A 130 -1.53 -3.31 3.99
C VAL A 130 -1.83 -4.25 5.16
N THR A 131 -2.18 -3.71 6.33
CA THR A 131 -2.56 -4.52 7.50
C THR A 131 -3.88 -5.24 7.28
N ASN A 132 -4.86 -4.58 6.67
CA ASN A 132 -6.15 -5.18 6.32
C ASN A 132 -6.00 -6.29 5.27
N VAL A 133 -5.13 -6.10 4.28
CA VAL A 133 -4.79 -7.13 3.29
C VAL A 133 -4.15 -8.34 3.98
N ALA A 134 -3.23 -8.15 4.93
CA ALA A 134 -2.64 -9.25 5.70
C ALA A 134 -3.71 -10.07 6.44
N GLY A 135 -4.66 -9.42 7.10
CA GLY A 135 -5.80 -10.07 7.76
C GLY A 135 -6.66 -10.88 6.80
N SER A 136 -6.87 -10.37 5.57
CA SER A 136 -7.62 -11.09 4.53
C SER A 136 -6.93 -12.40 4.11
N PHE A 137 -5.60 -12.43 4.07
CA PHE A 137 -4.86 -13.66 3.78
C PHE A 137 -4.96 -14.68 4.92
N GLU A 138 -5.00 -14.25 6.18
CA GLU A 138 -5.27 -15.16 7.30
C GLU A 138 -6.64 -15.84 7.15
N ASP A 139 -7.66 -15.11 6.72
CA ASP A 139 -8.98 -15.67 6.48
C ASP A 139 -9.01 -16.60 5.25
N ILE A 140 -8.23 -16.32 4.20
CA ILE A 140 -8.03 -17.23 3.07
C ILE A 140 -7.43 -18.55 3.55
N PHE A 141 -6.40 -18.56 4.41
CA PHE A 141 -5.84 -19.80 4.94
C PHE A 141 -6.85 -20.61 5.76
N LYS A 142 -7.68 -19.95 6.56
CA LYS A 142 -8.77 -20.63 7.29
C LYS A 142 -9.76 -21.30 6.32
N MET A 143 -10.13 -20.58 5.23
CA MET A 143 -11.02 -21.11 4.21
C MET A 143 -10.41 -22.30 3.46
N LEU A 144 -9.15 -22.22 3.06
CA LEU A 144 -8.45 -23.31 2.36
C LEU A 144 -8.34 -24.54 3.25
N LYS A 145 -8.05 -24.36 4.54
CA LYS A 145 -8.06 -25.48 5.52
C LYS A 145 -9.43 -26.13 5.61
N ALA A 146 -10.50 -25.34 5.75
CA ALA A 146 -11.86 -25.87 5.81
C ALA A 146 -12.27 -26.58 4.51
N MET A 147 -11.84 -26.05 3.34
CA MET A 147 -12.05 -26.71 2.06
C MET A 147 -11.34 -28.06 1.98
N ASN A 148 -10.09 -28.15 2.41
CA ASN A 148 -9.32 -29.39 2.44
C ASN A 148 -10.00 -30.45 3.33
N GLU A 149 -10.44 -30.07 4.53
CA GLU A 149 -11.17 -30.95 5.45
C GLU A 149 -12.47 -31.48 4.81
N ARG A 150 -13.26 -30.60 4.16
CA ARG A 150 -14.50 -30.98 3.47
C ARG A 150 -14.24 -31.91 2.29
N THR A 151 -13.20 -31.65 1.51
CA THR A 151 -12.81 -32.48 0.36
C THR A 151 -12.45 -33.88 0.84
N THR A 152 -11.71 -34.01 1.93
CA THR A 152 -11.37 -35.33 2.53
C THR A 152 -12.63 -36.09 2.96
N VAL A 153 -13.63 -35.41 3.52
CA VAL A 153 -14.91 -36.06 3.89
C VAL A 153 -15.64 -36.60 2.64
N VAL A 154 -15.74 -35.73 1.59
CA VAL A 154 -16.40 -36.14 0.33
C VAL A 154 -15.66 -37.31 -0.35
N GLU A 155 -14.32 -37.32 -0.30
CA GLU A 155 -13.51 -38.45 -0.78
C GLU A 155 -13.87 -39.75 -0.06
N GLY A 156 -14.02 -39.70 1.27
CA GLY A 156 -14.49 -40.83 2.07
C GLY A 156 -15.89 -41.30 1.66
N ASP A 157 -16.82 -40.39 1.41
CA ASP A 157 -18.18 -40.72 0.97
C ASP A 157 -18.21 -41.35 -0.41
N VAL A 158 -17.42 -40.85 -1.37
CA VAL A 158 -17.25 -41.44 -2.70
C VAL A 158 -16.68 -42.86 -2.61
N HIS A 159 -15.68 -43.07 -1.77
CA HIS A 159 -15.11 -44.38 -1.54
C HIS A 159 -16.15 -45.38 -1.00
N ASN A 160 -16.95 -44.97 0.00
CA ASN A 160 -18.02 -45.77 0.56
C ASN A 160 -19.12 -46.07 -0.48
N ALA A 161 -19.53 -45.06 -1.28
CA ALA A 161 -20.50 -45.25 -2.35
C ALA A 161 -20.00 -46.25 -3.40
N THR A 162 -18.70 -46.21 -3.75
CA THR A 162 -18.09 -47.16 -4.67
C THR A 162 -18.16 -48.58 -4.15
N LYS A 163 -17.88 -48.84 -2.87
CA LYS A 163 -18.04 -50.15 -2.24
C LYS A 163 -19.49 -50.65 -2.32
N VAL A 164 -20.46 -49.78 -2.09
CA VAL A 164 -21.89 -50.13 -2.18
C VAL A 164 -22.23 -50.52 -3.62
N MET A 165 -21.70 -49.79 -4.62
CA MET A 165 -21.93 -50.16 -6.06
C MET A 165 -21.35 -51.52 -6.40
N ASP A 166 -20.19 -51.90 -5.86
CA ASP A 166 -19.60 -53.22 -6.07
C ASP A 166 -20.48 -54.31 -5.46
N ILE A 167 -21.07 -54.09 -4.28
CA ILE A 167 -22.03 -55.05 -3.69
C ILE A 167 -23.28 -55.18 -4.55
N ILE A 168 -23.85 -54.06 -5.02
CA ILE A 168 -25.04 -54.08 -5.91
C ILE A 168 -24.73 -54.84 -7.18
N ARG A 169 -23.58 -54.64 -7.80
CA ARG A 169 -23.15 -55.33 -9.01
C ARG A 169 -22.97 -56.85 -8.77
N SER A 170 -22.38 -57.21 -7.62
CA SER A 170 -22.28 -58.61 -7.20
C SER A 170 -23.64 -59.27 -7.03
N ASN A 171 -24.56 -58.58 -6.33
CA ASN A 171 -25.92 -59.05 -6.09
C ASN A 171 -26.71 -59.21 -7.43
N ALA A 172 -26.57 -58.24 -8.34
CA ALA A 172 -27.16 -58.28 -9.65
C ALA A 172 -26.67 -59.54 -10.46
N SER A 173 -25.35 -59.77 -10.42
CA SER A 173 -24.76 -60.97 -11.07
C SER A 173 -25.30 -62.26 -10.47
N ARG A 174 -25.35 -62.37 -9.14
CA ARG A 174 -25.89 -63.58 -8.44
C ARG A 174 -27.39 -63.76 -8.75
N SER A 175 -28.18 -62.68 -8.75
CA SER A 175 -29.62 -62.72 -9.08
C SER A 175 -29.84 -63.18 -10.53
N ASN A 176 -29.01 -62.75 -11.48
CA ASN A 176 -29.06 -63.15 -12.85
C ASN A 176 -28.78 -64.66 -12.99
N ILE A 177 -27.79 -65.17 -12.24
CA ILE A 177 -27.48 -66.68 -12.25
C ILE A 177 -28.67 -67.42 -11.66
N LEU A 178 -29.30 -66.95 -10.58
CA LEU A 178 -30.48 -67.56 -9.98
C LEU A 178 -31.66 -67.57 -10.97
N ALA A 179 -31.89 -66.48 -11.68
CA ALA A 179 -32.92 -66.34 -12.68
C ALA A 179 -32.66 -67.32 -13.87
N LEU A 180 -31.40 -67.48 -14.28
CA LEU A 180 -31.03 -68.46 -15.30
C LEU A 180 -31.33 -69.84 -14.83
N ASN A 181 -30.94 -70.27 -13.63
CA ASN A 181 -31.23 -71.56 -13.07
C ASN A 181 -32.74 -71.80 -12.95
N ALA A 182 -33.54 -70.82 -12.52
CA ALA A 182 -34.99 -70.88 -12.48
C ALA A 182 -35.61 -71.06 -13.89
N SER A 183 -35.05 -70.39 -14.90
CA SER A 183 -35.49 -70.57 -16.30
C SER A 183 -35.25 -71.98 -16.83
N ILE A 184 -34.12 -72.50 -16.46
CA ILE A 184 -33.76 -73.91 -16.85
C ILE A 184 -34.75 -74.88 -16.21
N GLU A 185 -35.06 -74.78 -14.94
CA GLU A 185 -35.97 -75.71 -14.25
C GLU A 185 -37.44 -75.49 -14.67
N ALA A 186 -37.84 -74.24 -14.98
CA ALA A 186 -39.11 -73.95 -15.59
C ALA A 186 -39.30 -74.68 -16.97
N ALA A 187 -38.27 -74.65 -17.79
CA ALA A 187 -38.24 -75.32 -19.06
C ALA A 187 -38.34 -76.84 -18.88
N ARG A 188 -37.66 -77.39 -17.85
CA ARG A 188 -37.67 -78.80 -17.50
C ARG A 188 -39.04 -79.34 -17.04
N SER A 189 -39.84 -78.42 -16.46
CA SER A 189 -41.21 -78.70 -15.97
C SER A 189 -42.31 -78.65 -17.09
N GLY A 190 -41.94 -78.36 -18.34
CA GLY A 190 -42.86 -78.30 -19.49
C GLY A 190 -44.02 -77.27 -19.29
N GLU A 191 -45.24 -77.70 -19.66
CA GLU A 191 -46.42 -76.82 -19.58
C GLU A 191 -46.69 -76.25 -18.14
N ALA A 192 -46.40 -77.07 -17.11
CA ALA A 192 -46.55 -76.62 -15.71
C ALA A 192 -45.57 -75.51 -15.30
N GLY A 193 -44.46 -75.40 -16.02
CA GLY A 193 -43.43 -74.38 -15.73
C GLY A 193 -43.62 -73.02 -16.43
N ARG A 194 -44.58 -72.85 -17.35
CA ARG A 194 -44.69 -71.58 -18.16
C ARG A 194 -44.79 -70.30 -17.36
N GLY A 195 -45.53 -70.26 -16.24
CA GLY A 195 -45.62 -69.14 -15.38
C GLY A 195 -44.29 -68.78 -14.71
N PHE A 196 -43.58 -69.82 -14.26
CA PHE A 196 -42.25 -69.63 -13.66
C PHE A 196 -41.21 -69.17 -14.69
N ALA A 197 -41.26 -69.62 -15.94
CA ALA A 197 -40.38 -69.14 -17.00
C ALA A 197 -40.49 -67.64 -17.26
N VAL A 198 -41.72 -67.09 -17.23
CA VAL A 198 -41.97 -65.64 -17.38
C VAL A 198 -41.33 -64.88 -16.21
N VAL A 199 -41.51 -65.32 -14.98
CA VAL A 199 -40.94 -64.64 -13.77
C VAL A 199 -39.41 -64.69 -13.83
N ALA A 200 -38.86 -65.85 -14.19
CA ALA A 200 -37.39 -65.96 -14.30
C ALA A 200 -36.80 -65.05 -15.38
N SER A 201 -37.49 -64.92 -16.54
CA SER A 201 -37.06 -64.01 -17.61
C SER A 201 -37.09 -62.57 -17.15
N GLN A 202 -38.18 -62.14 -16.44
CA GLN A 202 -38.27 -60.81 -15.88
C GLN A 202 -37.19 -60.50 -14.79
N MET A 203 -36.90 -61.51 -13.96
CA MET A 203 -35.85 -61.44 -12.94
C MET A 203 -34.44 -61.31 -13.57
N SER A 204 -34.17 -62.05 -14.65
CA SER A 204 -32.91 -61.92 -15.42
C SER A 204 -32.78 -60.48 -15.98
N LYS A 205 -33.85 -59.97 -16.62
CA LYS A 205 -33.86 -58.61 -17.17
C LYS A 205 -33.58 -57.57 -16.08
N LEU A 206 -34.30 -57.63 -14.95
CA LEU A 206 -34.11 -56.70 -13.83
C LEU A 206 -32.67 -56.74 -13.28
N SER A 207 -32.10 -57.97 -13.18
CA SER A 207 -30.72 -58.12 -12.72
C SER A 207 -29.71 -57.53 -13.67
N ASN A 208 -29.89 -57.71 -14.98
CA ASN A 208 -29.03 -57.11 -16.00
C ASN A 208 -29.12 -55.56 -15.98
N ASP A 209 -30.34 -55.01 -15.87
CA ASP A 209 -30.55 -53.57 -15.80
C ASP A 209 -29.94 -53.00 -14.52
N SER A 210 -30.06 -53.66 -13.38
CA SER A 210 -29.42 -53.29 -12.12
C SER A 210 -27.90 -53.30 -12.22
N GLY A 211 -27.31 -54.33 -12.84
CA GLY A 211 -25.88 -54.41 -13.07
C GLY A 211 -25.34 -53.30 -13.99
N LYS A 212 -26.12 -52.92 -15.01
CA LYS A 212 -25.80 -51.82 -15.92
C LYS A 212 -25.84 -50.47 -15.17
N SER A 213 -26.90 -50.22 -14.42
CA SER A 213 -27.05 -49.01 -13.63
C SER A 213 -25.93 -48.84 -12.59
N ALA A 214 -25.56 -49.93 -11.90
CA ALA A 214 -24.44 -49.93 -10.95
C ALA A 214 -23.11 -49.56 -11.65
N LYS A 215 -22.88 -50.06 -12.87
CA LYS A 215 -21.69 -49.72 -13.65
C LYS A 215 -21.66 -48.22 -14.05
N GLU A 216 -22.80 -47.70 -14.48
CA GLU A 216 -22.94 -46.29 -14.85
C GLU A 216 -22.70 -45.36 -13.64
N ILE A 217 -23.25 -45.70 -12.46
CA ILE A 217 -23.01 -44.97 -11.22
C ILE A 217 -21.53 -45.04 -10.80
N SER A 218 -20.89 -46.22 -10.90
CA SER A 218 -19.47 -46.37 -10.60
C SER A 218 -18.60 -45.48 -11.50
N ALA A 219 -18.94 -45.37 -12.78
CA ALA A 219 -18.23 -44.44 -13.68
C ALA A 219 -18.43 -42.97 -13.29
N ALA A 220 -19.64 -42.57 -12.85
CA ALA A 220 -19.89 -41.24 -12.37
C ALA A 220 -19.10 -40.93 -11.07
N LEU A 221 -19.03 -41.91 -10.14
CA LEU A 221 -18.24 -41.76 -8.90
C LEU A 221 -16.74 -41.61 -9.20
N LEU A 222 -16.20 -42.32 -10.21
CA LEU A 222 -14.83 -42.14 -10.64
C LEU A 222 -14.57 -40.70 -11.15
N ASN A 223 -15.50 -40.16 -11.92
CA ASN A 223 -15.39 -38.78 -12.38
C ASN A 223 -15.42 -37.78 -11.18
N VAL A 224 -16.25 -38.02 -10.18
CA VAL A 224 -16.26 -37.23 -8.95
C VAL A 224 -14.91 -37.29 -8.22
N SER A 225 -14.32 -38.50 -8.11
CA SER A 225 -12.99 -38.68 -7.51
C SER A 225 -11.91 -37.87 -8.25
N ASN A 226 -11.90 -37.88 -9.58
CA ASN A 226 -10.96 -37.10 -10.38
C ASN A 226 -11.15 -35.57 -10.18
N HIS A 227 -12.39 -35.13 -10.02
CA HIS A 227 -12.66 -33.71 -9.71
C HIS A 227 -12.16 -33.33 -8.31
N LEU A 228 -12.31 -34.21 -7.31
CA LEU A 228 -11.79 -33.97 -5.96
C LEU A 228 -10.26 -33.86 -5.96
N GLU A 229 -9.55 -34.70 -6.68
CA GLU A 229 -8.10 -34.64 -6.85
C GLU A 229 -7.67 -33.29 -7.48
N SER A 230 -8.39 -32.81 -8.48
CA SER A 230 -8.16 -31.51 -9.08
C SER A 230 -8.41 -30.35 -8.09
N ILE A 231 -9.43 -30.46 -7.22
CA ILE A 231 -9.73 -29.49 -6.17
C ILE A 231 -8.60 -29.46 -5.13
N ILE A 232 -8.08 -30.61 -4.71
CA ILE A 232 -6.96 -30.72 -3.76
C ILE A 232 -5.72 -30.01 -4.32
N THR A 233 -5.40 -30.26 -5.60
CA THR A 233 -4.30 -29.59 -6.27
C THR A 233 -4.49 -28.08 -6.30
N SER A 234 -5.70 -27.61 -6.63
CA SER A 234 -6.01 -26.18 -6.65
C SER A 234 -5.89 -25.52 -5.26
N ILE A 235 -6.25 -26.24 -4.19
CA ILE A 235 -6.07 -25.79 -2.80
C ILE A 235 -4.58 -25.64 -2.48
N GLN A 236 -3.76 -26.60 -2.88
CA GLN A 236 -2.30 -26.55 -2.65
C GLN A 236 -1.65 -25.38 -3.41
N ASP A 237 -2.00 -25.22 -4.68
CA ASP A 237 -1.49 -24.11 -5.50
C ASP A 237 -1.89 -22.75 -4.90
N THR A 238 -3.13 -22.63 -4.44
CA THR A 238 -3.63 -21.39 -3.80
C THR A 238 -2.90 -21.11 -2.49
N ASN A 239 -2.56 -22.13 -1.69
CA ASN A 239 -1.76 -21.99 -0.48
C ASN A 239 -0.39 -21.40 -0.79
N VAL A 240 0.32 -21.94 -1.79
CA VAL A 240 1.65 -21.45 -2.20
C VAL A 240 1.59 -19.99 -2.64
N VAL A 241 0.57 -19.62 -3.41
CA VAL A 241 0.37 -18.23 -3.85
C VAL A 241 0.08 -17.31 -2.66
N ALA A 242 -0.77 -17.75 -1.73
CA ALA A 242 -1.11 -16.97 -0.54
C ALA A 242 0.09 -16.75 0.39
N GLU A 243 0.97 -17.73 0.56
CA GLU A 243 2.23 -17.60 1.29
C GLU A 243 3.15 -16.56 0.64
N GLY A 244 3.29 -16.57 -0.69
CA GLY A 244 4.08 -15.57 -1.43
C GLY A 244 3.53 -14.15 -1.28
N TYR A 245 2.22 -13.99 -1.21
CA TYR A 245 1.62 -12.67 -0.91
C TYR A 245 1.91 -12.21 0.51
N LEU A 246 1.86 -13.09 1.52
CA LEU A 246 2.22 -12.71 2.90
C LEU A 246 3.68 -12.26 3.00
N GLU A 247 4.61 -12.90 2.30
CA GLU A 247 6.00 -12.46 2.24
C GLU A 247 6.11 -11.05 1.62
N SER A 248 5.40 -10.80 0.52
CA SER A 248 5.35 -9.50 -0.14
C SER A 248 4.75 -8.41 0.76
N ILE A 249 3.71 -8.74 1.53
CA ILE A 249 3.08 -7.86 2.51
C ILE A 249 4.06 -7.50 3.64
N ASN A 250 4.79 -8.47 4.18
CA ASN A 250 5.78 -8.23 5.22
C ASN A 250 6.92 -7.34 4.72
N PHE A 251 7.38 -7.55 3.50
CA PHE A 251 8.33 -6.64 2.85
C PHE A 251 7.76 -5.24 2.70
N GLY A 252 6.50 -5.11 2.26
CA GLY A 252 5.80 -3.83 2.14
C GLY A 252 5.70 -3.09 3.46
N LYS A 253 5.35 -3.78 4.56
CA LYS A 253 5.32 -3.21 5.93
C LYS A 253 6.68 -2.63 6.33
N SER A 254 7.75 -3.38 6.14
CA SER A 254 9.11 -2.92 6.45
C SER A 254 9.49 -1.66 5.65
N LYS A 255 9.07 -1.57 4.38
CA LYS A 255 9.31 -0.38 3.55
C LYS A 255 8.49 0.83 4.02
N LEU A 256 7.25 0.62 4.44
CA LEU A 256 6.39 1.67 4.99
C LEU A 256 6.96 2.23 6.29
N GLU A 257 7.41 1.39 7.22
CA GLU A 257 8.09 1.82 8.45
C GLU A 257 9.33 2.68 8.15
N HIS A 258 10.15 2.27 7.17
CA HIS A 258 11.29 3.06 6.73
C HIS A 258 10.86 4.42 6.15
N THR A 259 9.80 4.43 5.34
CA THR A 259 9.26 5.64 4.71
C THR A 259 8.68 6.61 5.76
N GLU A 260 8.02 6.09 6.80
CA GLU A 260 7.52 6.88 7.92
C GLU A 260 8.66 7.56 8.69
N ASN A 261 9.76 6.83 8.94
CA ASN A 261 10.95 7.39 9.58
C ASN A 261 11.57 8.52 8.72
N LEU A 262 11.64 8.35 7.39
CA LEU A 262 12.13 9.40 6.49
C LEU A 262 11.21 10.65 6.53
N ALA A 263 9.90 10.48 6.61
CA ALA A 263 8.97 11.60 6.75
C ALA A 263 9.20 12.37 8.07
N VAL A 264 9.49 11.66 9.16
CA VAL A 264 9.84 12.27 10.45
C VAL A 264 11.17 13.04 10.38
N GLU A 265 12.16 12.50 9.70
CA GLU A 265 13.45 13.18 9.50
C GLU A 265 13.29 14.42 8.62
N LEU A 266 12.51 14.32 7.54
CA LEU A 266 12.20 15.44 6.66
C LEU A 266 11.52 16.58 7.42
N LYS A 267 10.55 16.29 8.27
CA LYS A 267 9.90 17.29 9.13
C LYS A 267 10.91 18.05 10.00
N LYS A 268 11.86 17.34 10.61
CA LYS A 268 12.89 17.97 11.45
C LYS A 268 13.83 18.92 10.68
N LEU A 269 14.00 18.74 9.36
CA LEU A 269 14.80 19.64 8.54
C LEU A 269 14.12 20.99 8.34
N PHE A 270 12.78 21.02 8.31
CA PHE A 270 12.00 22.25 8.14
C PHE A 270 11.63 22.93 9.48
N GLU A 271 11.83 22.26 10.63
CA GLU A 271 11.59 22.83 11.96
C GLU A 271 12.84 23.57 12.53
N LYS A 272 13.98 23.45 11.87
CA LYS A 272 15.22 24.17 12.23
C LYS A 272 15.32 25.49 11.49
#